data_aa9f2ac87fe2c1d80939cfd25edbf9c5
#
_entry.id   aa9f2ac87fe2c1d80939cfd25edbf9c5
#
_cell.length_a   1.000
_cell.length_b   1.000
_cell.length_c   1.000
_cell.angle_alpha   90.00
_cell.angle_beta   90.00
_cell.angle_gamma   90.00
#
_symmetry.space_group_name_H-M   'P 1'
#
loop_
_entity.id
_entity.type
_entity.pdbx_description
1 polymer ?
#
loop_
_entity_poly.entity_id
_entity_poly.type
_entity_poly.pdbx_seq_one_letter_code
_entity_poly.pdbx_strand_id
1 'polypeptide(L)'
;MRLSDSFLEQLRANTDIESVISPYVNLRRRGKNLVGLCPFHNEKTPSFTVYPENGSFYCFGCGVGGDVITFVRRMENLDYMEAVKQL
;
A
#
# COMPACT_ATOMS: atom_id res chain seq x y z
N MET A 1 -9.56 -20.35 6.83
CA MET A 1 -8.94 -20.80 5.58
C MET A 1 -7.62 -20.07 5.37
N ARG A 2 -6.61 -20.79 4.94
CA ARG A 2 -5.30 -20.23 4.72
C ARG A 2 -5.04 -20.09 3.23
N LEU A 3 -4.60 -18.90 2.79
CA LEU A 3 -4.27 -18.67 1.40
C LEU A 3 -2.87 -19.22 1.11
N SER A 4 -2.69 -19.76 -0.09
CA SER A 4 -1.39 -20.27 -0.51
C SER A 4 -0.44 -19.11 -0.83
N ASP A 5 0.86 -19.35 -0.69
CA ASP A 5 1.87 -18.35 -1.04
C ASP A 5 1.82 -18.00 -2.53
N SER A 6 1.55 -19.00 -3.40
CA SER A 6 1.39 -18.76 -4.84
C SER A 6 0.26 -17.80 -5.14
N PHE A 7 -0.87 -17.99 -4.47
CA PHE A 7 -2.02 -17.11 -4.67
C PHE A 7 -1.69 -15.68 -4.27
N LEU A 8 -1.07 -15.50 -3.09
CA LEU A 8 -0.72 -14.17 -2.61
C LEU A 8 0.30 -13.50 -3.52
N GLU A 9 1.26 -14.26 -4.02
CA GLU A 9 2.26 -13.74 -4.93
C GLU A 9 1.65 -13.27 -6.24
N GLN A 10 0.72 -14.04 -6.80
CA GLN A 10 0.00 -13.65 -8.01
C GLN A 10 -0.87 -12.42 -7.78
N LEU A 11 -1.51 -12.35 -6.63
CA LEU A 11 -2.35 -11.20 -6.28
C LEU A 11 -1.50 -9.93 -6.25
N ARG A 12 -0.33 -9.98 -5.61
CA ARG A 12 0.56 -8.82 -5.54
C ARG A 12 1.12 -8.45 -6.90
N ALA A 13 1.46 -9.45 -7.72
CA ALA A 13 2.00 -9.21 -9.06
C ALA A 13 0.98 -8.57 -10.00
N ASN A 14 -0.29 -8.95 -9.86
CA ASN A 14 -1.36 -8.46 -10.73
C ASN A 14 -2.06 -7.23 -10.19
N THR A 15 -1.76 -6.81 -8.96
CA THR A 15 -2.37 -5.66 -8.34
C THR A 15 -1.39 -4.49 -8.37
N ASP A 16 -1.77 -3.40 -9.05
CA ASP A 16 -0.95 -2.21 -9.12
C ASP A 16 -1.14 -1.41 -7.84
N ILE A 17 -0.13 -1.38 -6.99
CA ILE A 17 -0.19 -0.69 -5.70
C ILE A 17 -0.46 0.81 -5.88
N GLU A 18 0.04 1.41 -6.94
CA GLU A 18 -0.24 2.81 -7.24
C GLU A 18 -1.73 3.04 -7.44
N SER A 19 -2.39 2.18 -8.22
CA SER A 19 -3.83 2.28 -8.47
C SER A 19 -4.65 2.11 -7.19
N VAL A 20 -4.19 1.27 -6.27
CA VAL A 20 -4.88 1.05 -5.01
C VAL A 20 -4.72 2.24 -4.08
N ILE A 21 -3.55 2.84 -4.03
CA ILE A 21 -3.24 3.93 -3.10
C ILE A 21 -3.68 5.31 -3.61
N SER A 22 -3.62 5.53 -4.92
CA SER A 22 -3.90 6.84 -5.51
C SER A 22 -5.25 7.46 -5.09
N PRO A 23 -6.33 6.68 -4.93
CA PRO A 23 -7.60 7.27 -4.48
C PRO A 23 -7.54 7.89 -3.08
N TYR A 24 -6.58 7.46 -2.26
CA TYR A 24 -6.45 7.93 -0.87
C TYR A 24 -5.34 8.94 -0.68
N VAL A 25 -4.30 8.88 -1.53
CA VAL A 25 -3.09 9.68 -1.36
C VAL A 25 -2.72 10.29 -2.71
N ASN A 26 -2.48 11.59 -2.72
CA ASN A 26 -2.02 12.27 -3.92
C ASN A 26 -0.54 11.99 -4.10
N LEU A 27 -0.22 11.01 -4.94
CA LEU A 27 1.14 10.54 -5.15
C LEU A 27 1.84 11.34 -6.24
N ARG A 28 3.13 11.60 -6.03
CA ARG A 28 3.99 12.25 -7.02
C ARG A 28 5.18 11.36 -7.30
N ARG A 29 5.55 11.25 -8.57
CA ARG A 29 6.68 10.42 -8.95
C ARG A 29 8.00 11.05 -8.49
N ARG A 30 8.85 10.22 -7.92
CA ARG A 30 10.18 10.62 -7.50
C ARG A 30 11.16 9.50 -7.86
N GLY A 31 11.83 9.64 -9.03
CA GLY A 31 12.63 8.55 -9.58
C GLY A 31 11.75 7.37 -9.94
N LYS A 32 12.07 6.20 -9.40
CA LYS A 32 11.28 4.99 -9.60
C LYS A 32 10.15 4.85 -8.60
N ASN A 33 10.10 5.70 -7.59
CA ASN A 33 9.15 5.60 -6.50
C ASN A 33 8.11 6.71 -6.58
N LEU A 34 7.11 6.62 -5.71
CA LEU A 34 6.07 7.63 -5.59
C LEU A 34 6.04 8.10 -4.14
N VAL A 35 5.80 9.40 -3.94
CA VAL A 35 5.76 9.98 -2.61
C VAL A 35 4.48 10.79 -2.42
N GLY A 36 4.04 10.92 -1.17
CA GLY A 36 2.87 11.71 -0.83
C GLY A 36 2.74 11.89 0.67
N LEU A 37 1.64 12.51 1.09
CA LEU A 37 1.33 12.66 2.50
C LEU A 37 0.73 11.37 3.04
N CYS A 38 1.21 10.93 4.19
CA CYS A 38 0.76 9.68 4.79
C CYS A 38 -0.72 9.78 5.19
N PRO A 39 -1.57 8.80 4.79
CA PRO A 39 -2.98 8.82 5.17
C PRO A 39 -3.24 8.32 6.59
N PHE A 40 -2.22 7.77 7.27
CA PHE A 40 -2.37 7.16 8.58
C PHE A 40 -2.05 8.12 9.72
N HIS A 41 -1.51 9.30 9.44
CA HIS A 41 -1.26 10.33 10.43
C HIS A 41 -1.21 11.69 9.74
N ASN A 42 -1.36 12.75 10.53
CA ASN A 42 -1.28 14.10 10.00
C ASN A 42 0.18 14.50 9.81
N GLU A 43 0.51 14.98 8.61
CA GLU A 43 1.85 15.51 8.34
C GLU A 43 1.76 16.55 7.23
N LYS A 44 2.74 17.43 7.20
CA LYS A 44 2.84 18.48 6.18
C LYS A 44 3.94 18.18 5.16
N THR A 45 4.85 17.28 5.50
CA THR A 45 5.97 16.92 4.64
C THR A 45 5.74 15.54 4.06
N PRO A 46 5.89 15.35 2.73
CA PRO A 46 5.70 14.05 2.11
C PRO A 46 6.76 13.05 2.60
N SER A 47 6.33 12.09 3.42
CA SER A 47 7.19 11.02 3.92
C SER A 47 6.66 9.64 3.61
N PHE A 48 5.47 9.55 3.01
CA PHE A 48 4.88 8.27 2.59
C PHE A 48 5.42 7.92 1.21
N THR A 49 6.10 6.78 1.12
CA THR A 49 6.75 6.34 -0.11
C THR A 49 6.17 5.03 -0.60
N VAL A 50 5.89 4.95 -1.89
CA VAL A 50 5.39 3.75 -2.54
C VAL A 50 6.47 3.23 -3.47
N TYR A 51 6.72 1.92 -3.42
CA TYR A 51 7.73 1.25 -4.25
C TYR A 51 7.01 0.33 -5.24
N PRO A 52 6.68 0.84 -6.45
CA PRO A 52 5.88 0.05 -7.41
C PRO A 52 6.53 -1.27 -7.82
N GLU A 53 7.86 -1.30 -7.93
CA GLU A 53 8.57 -2.50 -8.32
C GLU A 53 8.41 -3.63 -7.31
N ASN A 54 8.33 -3.28 -6.02
CA ASN A 54 8.21 -4.25 -4.95
C ASN A 54 6.76 -4.47 -4.52
N GLY A 55 5.85 -3.61 -4.95
CA GLY A 55 4.47 -3.65 -4.50
C GLY A 55 4.35 -3.35 -3.01
N SER A 56 5.18 -2.44 -2.50
CA SER A 56 5.22 -2.12 -1.08
C SER A 56 5.17 -0.62 -0.85
N PHE A 57 4.96 -0.23 0.40
CA PHE A 57 4.98 1.17 0.81
C PHE A 57 5.64 1.29 2.18
N TYR A 58 6.10 2.49 2.50
CA TYR A 58 6.63 2.78 3.82
C TYR A 58 6.49 4.27 4.12
N CYS A 59 6.08 4.60 5.34
CA CYS A 59 6.02 5.99 5.80
C CYS A 59 7.19 6.26 6.74
N PHE A 60 8.09 7.14 6.33
CA PHE A 60 9.26 7.49 7.14
C PHE A 60 8.89 8.38 8.33
N GLY A 61 7.67 8.91 8.36
CA GLY A 61 7.20 9.72 9.48
C GLY A 61 6.67 8.91 10.64
N CYS A 62 5.89 7.85 10.37
CA CYS A 62 5.27 7.07 11.44
C CYS A 62 5.71 5.60 11.47
N GLY A 63 6.50 5.17 10.49
CA GLY A 63 7.02 3.80 10.48
C GLY A 63 6.06 2.73 9.99
N VAL A 64 4.90 3.13 9.49
CA VAL A 64 3.94 2.17 8.92
C VAL A 64 4.43 1.73 7.54
N GLY A 65 4.38 0.43 7.28
CA GLY A 65 4.80 -0.10 6.00
C GLY A 65 4.21 -1.48 5.75
N GLY A 66 4.34 -1.95 4.51
CA GLY A 66 3.85 -3.26 4.13
C GLY A 66 3.54 -3.33 2.65
N ASP A 67 2.71 -4.30 2.29
CA ASP A 67 2.29 -4.50 0.91
C ASP A 67 0.89 -3.91 0.67
N VAL A 68 0.35 -4.16 -0.54
CA VAL A 68 -0.95 -3.64 -0.92
C VAL A 68 -2.07 -4.15 0.00
N ILE A 69 -1.96 -5.39 0.47
CA ILE A 69 -2.95 -5.97 1.37
C ILE A 69 -2.94 -5.23 2.70
N THR A 70 -1.76 -4.95 3.24
CA THR A 70 -1.61 -4.21 4.48
C THR A 70 -2.21 -2.81 4.35
N PHE A 71 -2.00 -2.16 3.21
CA PHE A 71 -2.56 -0.83 2.96
C PHE A 71 -4.08 -0.84 3.03
N VAL A 72 -4.72 -1.78 2.32
CA VAL A 72 -6.18 -1.89 2.29
C VAL A 72 -6.73 -2.18 3.70
N ARG A 73 -6.07 -3.08 4.43
CA ARG A 73 -6.50 -3.39 5.80
C ARG A 73 -6.53 -2.15 6.68
N ARG A 74 -5.50 -1.33 6.60
CA ARG A 74 -5.41 -0.14 7.44
C ARG A 74 -6.39 0.97 7.02
N MET A 75 -6.54 1.15 5.70
CA MET A 75 -7.41 2.21 5.20
C MET A 75 -8.88 1.89 5.41
N GLU A 76 -9.27 0.63 5.21
CA GLU A 76 -10.66 0.20 5.30
C GLU A 76 -11.00 -0.47 6.64
N ASN A 77 -10.01 -0.57 7.54
CA ASN A 77 -10.17 -1.23 8.84
C ASN A 77 -10.70 -2.67 8.69
N LEU A 78 -10.11 -3.41 7.76
CA LEU A 78 -10.51 -4.78 7.44
C LEU A 78 -9.53 -5.79 8.01
N ASP A 79 -9.99 -7.03 8.21
CA ASP A 79 -9.07 -8.10 8.51
C ASP A 79 -8.38 -8.56 7.22
N TYR A 80 -7.43 -9.51 7.33
CA TYR A 80 -6.61 -9.92 6.20
C TYR A 80 -7.45 -10.50 5.07
N MET A 81 -8.39 -11.38 5.40
CA MET A 81 -9.22 -12.04 4.39
C MET A 81 -10.15 -11.06 3.69
N GLU A 82 -10.70 -10.11 4.42
CA GLU A 82 -11.54 -9.08 3.83
C GLU A 82 -10.75 -8.19 2.88
N ALA A 83 -9.53 -7.83 3.25
CA ALA A 83 -8.66 -7.02 2.40
C ALA A 83 -8.33 -7.74 1.09
N VAL A 84 -8.04 -9.04 1.17
CA VAL A 84 -7.76 -9.84 -0.02
C VAL A 84 -8.96 -9.86 -0.96
N LYS A 85 -10.16 -9.96 -0.42
CA LYS A 85 -11.38 -9.98 -1.24
C LYS A 85 -11.65 -8.65 -1.94
N GLN A 86 -11.17 -7.54 -1.38
CA GLN A 86 -11.32 -6.23 -2.00
C GLN A 86 -10.40 -6.03 -3.21
N LEU A 87 -9.32 -6.76 -3.25
CA LEU A 87 -8.37 -6.70 -4.35
C LEU A 87 -8.70 -7.72 -5.42
#